data_fd0c6ed75f8eb7f1a8b4150203560cc4
#
_entry.id   fd0c6ed75f8eb7f1a8b4150203560cc4
#
_cell.length_a   1.000
_cell.length_b   1.000
_cell.length_c   1.000
_cell.angle_alpha   90.00
_cell.angle_beta   90.00
_cell.angle_gamma   90.00
#
_symmetry.space_group_name_H-M   'P 1'
#
loop_
_entity.id
_entity.type
_entity.pdbx_description
1 polymer ?
#
loop_
_entity_poly.entity_id
_entity_poly.type
_entity_poly.pdbx_seq_one_letter_code
_entity_poly.pdbx_strand_id
1 'polypeptide(L)'
;DWSSDVCSSDLRERVIFIGIRKSALKVKALRALQEEKIPKAYDPYPSPTHACTVEDKKLLPPVVCRDVFVGLEEPDRTEDPSQRYYSQAKYMGAHCQGQKEIALDNIGPTIRSEHHGNIEYRRLSREHGGVITEELDAGLQERRLTPRECALIQTFPPDYTFVSHKKNSTRFELSASGAYKVIGNAVPPVLAYHIANRIQTLWPLYFKKR
;
A
#
# COMPACT_ATOMS: atom_id res chain seq x y z
N ASP A 1 -9.39 -4.33 21.43
CA ASP A 1 -8.13 -3.66 21.75
C ASP A 1 -7.09 -4.11 20.72
N TRP A 2 -7.00 -3.39 19.63
CA TRP A 2 -5.92 -3.54 18.66
C TRP A 2 -4.75 -2.78 19.26
N SER A 3 -3.91 -3.47 20.02
CA SER A 3 -2.72 -2.85 20.58
C SER A 3 -1.83 -2.39 19.42
N SER A 4 -1.80 -1.09 19.25
CA SER A 4 -1.01 -0.37 18.26
C SER A 4 0.50 -0.44 18.52
N ASP A 5 0.94 -1.24 19.46
CA ASP A 5 2.28 -1.13 20.06
C ASP A 5 3.40 -1.85 19.29
N VAL A 6 3.11 -2.45 18.12
CA VAL A 6 4.11 -3.27 17.42
C VAL A 6 4.42 -2.81 16.00
N CYS A 7 3.61 -1.93 15.42
CA CYS A 7 3.89 -1.40 14.08
C CYS A 7 4.45 0.02 14.16
N SER A 8 5.56 0.24 13.45
CA SER A 8 6.23 1.54 13.29
C SER A 8 5.25 2.71 13.19
N SER A 9 5.54 3.82 13.88
CA SER A 9 4.79 5.09 13.85
C SER A 9 4.55 5.66 12.44
N ASP A 10 5.19 5.11 11.42
CA ASP A 10 5.05 5.52 10.01
C ASP A 10 3.90 4.81 9.28
N LEU A 11 3.19 3.87 9.91
CA LEU A 11 2.05 3.19 9.30
C LEU A 11 0.80 4.05 9.32
N ARG A 12 0.08 4.00 8.19
CA ARG A 12 -1.16 4.75 8.02
C ARG A 12 -2.34 4.01 8.64
N GLU A 13 -2.76 4.40 9.83
CA GLU A 13 -3.97 3.87 10.45
C GLU A 13 -5.24 4.34 9.72
N ARG A 14 -6.21 3.44 9.57
CA ARG A 14 -7.51 3.73 8.97
C ARG A 14 -8.60 2.98 9.71
N VAL A 15 -9.69 3.69 9.98
CA VAL A 15 -10.93 3.09 10.49
C VAL A 15 -11.79 2.66 9.31
N ILE A 16 -12.19 1.39 9.30
CA ILE A 16 -13.06 0.83 8.27
C ILE A 16 -14.43 0.57 8.88
N PHE A 17 -15.48 1.15 8.29
CA PHE A 17 -16.85 0.95 8.70
C PHE A 17 -17.54 -0.04 7.76
N ILE A 18 -18.09 -1.14 8.32
CA ILE A 18 -18.89 -2.10 7.59
C ILE A 18 -20.35 -1.93 7.99
N GLY A 19 -21.14 -1.31 7.10
CA GLY A 19 -22.57 -1.09 7.32
C GLY A 19 -23.42 -2.21 6.72
N ILE A 20 -24.29 -2.83 7.52
CA ILE A 20 -25.19 -3.89 7.08
C ILE A 20 -26.64 -3.50 7.41
N ARG A 21 -27.53 -3.59 6.40
CA ARG A 21 -28.94 -3.28 6.56
C ARG A 21 -29.61 -4.29 7.50
N LYS A 22 -30.11 -3.82 8.65
CA LYS A 22 -30.71 -4.66 9.70
C LYS A 22 -31.85 -5.56 9.19
N SER A 23 -32.73 -5.03 8.33
CA SER A 23 -33.88 -5.79 7.80
C SER A 23 -33.48 -6.97 6.88
N ALA A 24 -32.26 -6.98 6.36
CA ALA A 24 -31.75 -8.07 5.53
C ALA A 24 -31.15 -9.21 6.36
N LEU A 25 -30.81 -8.95 7.61
CA LEU A 25 -30.14 -9.92 8.48
C LEU A 25 -31.09 -11.01 8.99
N LYS A 26 -30.54 -12.20 9.20
CA LYS A 26 -31.15 -13.24 10.02
C LYS A 26 -31.15 -12.82 11.48
N VAL A 27 -32.13 -13.26 12.23
CA VAL A 27 -32.29 -12.91 13.68
C VAL A 27 -31.03 -13.27 14.49
N LYS A 28 -30.43 -14.44 14.24
CA LYS A 28 -29.18 -14.85 14.92
C LYS A 28 -28.02 -13.90 14.61
N ALA A 29 -27.85 -13.51 13.35
CA ALA A 29 -26.81 -12.58 12.93
C ALA A 29 -27.01 -11.19 13.51
N LEU A 30 -28.26 -10.70 13.51
CA LEU A 30 -28.60 -9.40 14.11
C LEU A 30 -28.25 -9.37 15.61
N ARG A 31 -28.57 -10.41 16.35
CA ARG A 31 -28.23 -10.52 17.78
C ARG A 31 -26.73 -10.55 18.00
N ALA A 32 -26.01 -11.41 17.27
CA ALA A 32 -24.55 -11.53 17.39
C ALA A 32 -23.81 -10.22 17.07
N LEU A 33 -24.27 -9.45 16.07
CA LEU A 33 -23.67 -8.16 15.71
C LEU A 33 -24.01 -7.01 16.68
N GLN A 34 -24.93 -7.23 17.62
CA GLN A 34 -25.30 -6.27 18.66
C GLN A 34 -24.61 -6.57 20.01
N GLU A 35 -23.91 -7.68 20.13
CA GLU A 35 -23.14 -8.00 21.33
C GLU A 35 -21.95 -7.04 21.47
N GLU A 36 -21.59 -6.70 22.68
CA GLU A 36 -20.42 -5.83 22.98
C GLU A 36 -19.13 -6.39 22.36
N LYS A 37 -18.98 -7.71 22.41
CA LYS A 37 -17.92 -8.43 21.73
C LYS A 37 -18.53 -9.37 20.69
N ILE A 38 -18.42 -8.99 19.41
CA ILE A 38 -18.96 -9.80 18.32
C ILE A 38 -18.29 -11.18 18.32
N PRO A 39 -19.06 -12.29 18.34
CA PRO A 39 -18.49 -13.63 18.26
C PRO A 39 -17.70 -13.81 16.96
N LYS A 40 -16.51 -14.44 17.04
CA LYS A 40 -15.59 -14.62 15.90
C LYS A 40 -16.28 -15.21 14.65
N ALA A 41 -17.27 -16.07 14.83
CA ALA A 41 -18.04 -16.66 13.73
C ALA A 41 -18.88 -15.61 12.97
N TYR A 42 -19.23 -14.50 13.60
CA TYR A 42 -20.04 -13.41 13.05
C TYR A 42 -19.26 -12.10 12.87
N ASP A 43 -17.96 -12.11 13.14
CA ASP A 43 -17.12 -10.92 12.95
C ASP A 43 -16.94 -10.64 11.45
N PRO A 44 -17.36 -9.47 10.94
CA PRO A 44 -17.23 -9.11 9.53
C PRO A 44 -15.79 -8.75 9.11
N TYR A 45 -14.90 -8.52 10.07
CA TYR A 45 -13.51 -8.19 9.77
C TYR A 45 -12.69 -9.46 9.49
N PRO A 46 -11.78 -9.41 8.50
CA PRO A 46 -10.86 -10.53 8.26
C PRO A 46 -9.88 -10.66 9.42
N SER A 47 -9.48 -11.89 9.72
CA SER A 47 -8.36 -12.12 10.64
C SER A 47 -7.03 -11.74 9.97
N PRO A 48 -6.06 -11.19 10.71
CA PRO A 48 -4.72 -10.95 10.20
C PRO A 48 -4.08 -12.23 9.62
N THR A 49 -3.39 -12.12 8.50
CA THR A 49 -2.70 -13.22 7.82
C THR A 49 -1.18 -13.09 7.90
N HIS A 50 -0.68 -11.85 7.96
CA HIS A 50 0.73 -11.52 8.01
C HIS A 50 1.04 -10.75 9.29
N ALA A 51 2.25 -10.95 9.80
CA ALA A 51 2.78 -10.19 10.92
C ALA A 51 3.21 -8.78 10.47
N CYS A 52 3.32 -7.85 11.42
CA CYS A 52 3.91 -6.55 11.19
C CYS A 52 5.44 -6.59 11.27
N THR A 53 5.99 -7.59 11.97
CA THR A 53 7.42 -7.80 12.14
C THR A 53 7.79 -9.26 11.89
N VAL A 54 9.07 -9.52 11.58
CA VAL A 54 9.59 -10.88 11.35
C VAL A 54 9.67 -11.74 12.63
N GLU A 55 9.57 -11.11 13.79
CA GLU A 55 9.64 -11.81 15.10
C GLU A 55 8.32 -12.52 15.44
N ASP A 56 7.19 -12.07 14.94
CA ASP A 56 5.89 -12.71 15.16
C ASP A 56 5.74 -13.96 14.31
N LYS A 57 6.05 -15.12 14.88
CA LYS A 57 5.97 -16.43 14.22
C LYS A 57 4.56 -17.03 14.16
N LYS A 58 3.54 -16.35 14.69
CA LYS A 58 2.15 -16.85 14.67
C LYS A 58 1.45 -16.59 13.33
N LEU A 59 1.95 -15.66 12.57
CA LEU A 59 1.43 -15.24 11.26
C LEU A 59 2.51 -15.44 10.21
N LEU A 60 2.14 -15.28 8.94
CA LEU A 60 3.08 -15.25 7.83
C LEU A 60 4.02 -14.04 7.99
N PRO A 61 5.27 -14.13 7.54
CA PRO A 61 6.18 -13.00 7.58
C PRO A 61 5.62 -11.82 6.74
N PRO A 62 5.98 -10.58 7.09
CA PRO A 62 5.58 -9.43 6.29
C PRO A 62 6.19 -9.51 4.89
N VAL A 63 5.46 -9.02 3.88
CA VAL A 63 5.99 -8.83 2.53
C VAL A 63 6.81 -7.54 2.53
N VAL A 64 8.09 -7.63 2.21
CA VAL A 64 9.01 -6.50 2.24
C VAL A 64 9.17 -5.83 0.87
N CYS A 65 9.71 -4.60 0.85
CA CYS A 65 9.88 -3.85 -0.39
C CYS A 65 10.71 -4.62 -1.44
N ARG A 66 11.75 -5.31 -1.01
CA ARG A 66 12.60 -6.12 -1.89
C ARG A 66 11.79 -7.15 -2.69
N ASP A 67 10.86 -7.82 -2.03
CA ASP A 67 10.03 -8.86 -2.66
C ASP A 67 9.08 -8.29 -3.72
N VAL A 68 8.47 -7.14 -3.45
CA VAL A 68 7.52 -6.52 -4.39
C VAL A 68 8.19 -5.80 -5.55
N PHE A 69 9.49 -5.52 -5.45
CA PHE A 69 10.26 -4.87 -6.52
C PHE A 69 11.02 -5.87 -7.41
N VAL A 70 10.90 -7.17 -7.16
CA VAL A 70 11.53 -8.19 -8.00
C VAL A 70 11.09 -8.02 -9.46
N GLY A 71 12.07 -7.96 -10.36
CA GLY A 71 11.85 -7.85 -11.79
C GLY A 71 11.50 -6.45 -12.30
N LEU A 72 11.46 -5.42 -11.43
CA LEU A 72 11.34 -4.04 -11.88
C LEU A 72 12.66 -3.56 -12.49
N GLU A 73 12.56 -2.98 -13.68
CA GLU A 73 13.66 -2.30 -14.32
C GLU A 73 13.80 -0.87 -13.80
N GLU A 74 14.99 -0.29 -13.93
CA GLU A 74 15.19 1.13 -13.67
C GLU A 74 14.40 2.00 -14.67
N PRO A 75 13.98 3.22 -14.27
CA PRO A 75 13.11 4.07 -15.08
C PRO A 75 13.62 4.39 -16.50
N ASP A 76 14.92 4.38 -16.70
CA ASP A 76 15.56 4.63 -18.00
C ASP A 76 15.59 3.41 -18.93
N ARG A 77 15.24 2.22 -18.41
CA ARG A 77 15.30 0.94 -19.14
C ARG A 77 13.96 0.31 -19.41
N THR A 78 12.88 0.93 -18.95
CA THR A 78 11.53 0.36 -19.03
C THR A 78 10.63 1.13 -19.99
N GLU A 79 9.69 0.41 -20.60
CA GLU A 79 8.59 1.02 -21.38
C GLU A 79 7.32 1.28 -20.55
N ASP A 80 7.27 0.79 -19.31
CA ASP A 80 6.14 1.10 -18.40
C ASP A 80 6.12 2.57 -18.01
N PRO A 81 5.12 3.37 -18.44
CA PRO A 81 5.06 4.78 -18.10
C PRO A 81 5.00 5.04 -16.59
N SER A 82 4.39 4.13 -15.82
CA SER A 82 4.27 4.25 -14.36
C SER A 82 5.60 4.02 -13.65
N GLN A 83 6.54 3.32 -14.28
CA GLN A 83 7.91 3.14 -13.79
C GLN A 83 8.85 4.21 -14.35
N ARG A 84 8.67 4.60 -15.62
CA ARG A 84 9.53 5.55 -16.33
C ARG A 84 9.42 6.98 -15.82
N TYR A 85 8.22 7.44 -15.52
CA TYR A 85 7.96 8.81 -15.07
C TYR A 85 7.76 8.85 -13.55
N TYR A 86 8.60 9.62 -12.87
CA TYR A 86 8.57 9.76 -11.41
C TYR A 86 8.92 11.19 -10.97
N SER A 87 8.79 11.46 -9.68
CA SER A 87 9.09 12.76 -9.10
C SER A 87 10.57 13.11 -9.19
N GLN A 88 10.88 14.25 -9.78
CA GLN A 88 12.22 14.83 -9.88
C GLN A 88 12.47 15.88 -8.77
N ALA A 89 11.63 15.92 -7.73
CA ALA A 89 11.81 16.87 -6.62
C ALA A 89 13.11 16.57 -5.87
N LYS A 90 13.92 17.62 -5.71
CA LYS A 90 15.24 17.54 -5.08
C LYS A 90 15.15 17.18 -3.61
N TYR A 91 16.22 16.64 -3.08
CA TYR A 91 16.40 16.43 -1.65
C TYR A 91 16.43 17.76 -0.89
N MET A 92 15.69 17.84 0.21
CA MET A 92 15.52 19.07 1.00
C MET A 92 16.01 18.91 2.45
N GLY A 93 16.65 17.79 2.76
CA GLY A 93 17.14 17.48 4.11
C GLY A 93 16.22 16.55 4.90
N ALA A 94 16.81 15.75 5.75
CA ALA A 94 16.13 14.67 6.51
C ALA A 94 15.00 15.17 7.46
N HIS A 95 14.95 16.47 7.74
CA HIS A 95 13.90 17.09 8.57
C HIS A 95 12.59 17.29 7.82
N CYS A 96 12.60 17.23 6.50
CA CYS A 96 11.40 17.35 5.68
C CYS A 96 10.74 16.00 5.45
N GLN A 97 9.41 16.02 5.26
CA GLN A 97 8.63 14.83 4.94
C GLN A 97 9.00 14.27 3.54
N GLY A 98 9.00 12.95 3.40
CA GLY A 98 9.34 12.29 2.14
C GLY A 98 10.82 12.36 1.75
N GLN A 99 11.70 12.68 2.71
CA GLN A 99 13.13 12.82 2.47
C GLN A 99 13.93 11.63 3.03
N LYS A 100 13.28 10.50 3.27
CA LYS A 100 13.94 9.29 3.76
C LYS A 100 14.11 8.27 2.61
N GLU A 101 15.19 7.51 2.67
CA GLU A 101 15.36 6.31 1.88
C GLU A 101 14.50 5.19 2.45
N ILE A 102 13.91 4.38 1.59
CA ILE A 102 13.16 3.20 2.03
C ILE A 102 14.11 2.10 2.52
N ALA A 103 13.65 1.31 3.49
CA ALA A 103 14.34 0.07 3.86
C ALA A 103 13.83 -1.07 2.99
N LEU A 104 14.71 -1.65 2.14
CA LEU A 104 14.31 -2.71 1.22
C LEU A 104 13.83 -3.98 1.92
N ASP A 105 14.44 -4.30 3.04
CA ASP A 105 14.15 -5.51 3.82
C ASP A 105 13.09 -5.25 4.91
N ASN A 106 12.29 -4.20 4.73
CA ASN A 106 11.18 -3.86 5.61
C ASN A 106 9.88 -3.62 4.82
N ILE A 107 8.76 -3.51 5.53
CA ILE A 107 7.48 -3.12 4.93
C ILE A 107 7.58 -1.73 4.29
N GLY A 108 6.82 -1.54 3.22
CA GLY A 108 6.83 -0.29 2.48
C GLY A 108 6.34 0.90 3.31
N PRO A 109 6.81 2.12 3.00
CA PRO A 109 6.38 3.33 3.67
C PRO A 109 4.91 3.65 3.36
N THR A 110 4.31 4.51 4.17
CA THR A 110 3.00 5.09 3.85
C THR A 110 3.05 5.88 2.56
N ILE A 111 2.32 5.45 1.53
CA ILE A 111 2.18 6.21 0.29
C ILE A 111 1.19 7.35 0.51
N ARG A 112 1.67 8.57 0.43
CA ARG A 112 0.88 9.79 0.66
C ARG A 112 0.24 10.29 -0.62
N SER A 113 -0.95 10.87 -0.49
CA SER A 113 -1.71 11.47 -1.60
C SER A 113 -1.37 12.94 -1.85
N GLU A 114 -0.34 13.44 -1.19
CA GLU A 114 0.02 14.85 -1.18
C GLU A 114 0.89 15.25 -2.38
N HIS A 115 1.80 16.16 -2.14
CA HIS A 115 2.72 16.65 -3.14
C HIS A 115 3.72 15.58 -3.59
N HIS A 116 4.07 15.59 -4.87
CA HIS A 116 5.12 14.75 -5.43
C HIS A 116 6.49 14.88 -4.74
N GLY A 117 6.71 15.98 -4.00
CA GLY A 117 7.91 16.18 -3.16
C GLY A 117 7.91 15.40 -1.84
N ASN A 118 6.77 14.82 -1.45
CA ASN A 118 6.60 14.05 -0.21
C ASN A 118 6.65 12.53 -0.42
N ILE A 119 7.09 12.09 -1.60
CA ILE A 119 7.32 10.67 -1.89
C ILE A 119 8.74 10.30 -1.43
N GLU A 120 8.86 9.23 -0.68
CA GLU A 120 10.14 8.72 -0.19
C GLU A 120 11.11 8.37 -1.31
N TYR A 121 12.38 8.33 -0.98
CA TYR A 121 13.43 7.94 -1.91
C TYR A 121 13.54 6.42 -2.03
N ARG A 122 13.63 5.93 -3.27
CA ARG A 122 14.01 4.54 -3.55
C ARG A 122 15.44 4.31 -3.10
N ARG A 123 16.32 5.28 -3.38
CA ARG A 123 17.68 5.39 -2.85
C ARG A 123 18.12 6.84 -2.80
N LEU A 124 18.85 7.17 -1.76
CA LEU A 124 19.55 8.43 -1.60
C LEU A 124 21.00 8.29 -2.09
N SER A 125 21.63 9.40 -2.47
CA SER A 125 23.05 9.45 -2.68
C SER A 125 23.81 9.27 -1.35
N ARG A 126 25.08 8.90 -1.40
CA ARG A 126 25.93 8.83 -0.21
C ARG A 126 26.03 10.18 0.52
N GLU A 127 26.05 11.28 -0.25
CA GLU A 127 26.06 12.65 0.27
C GLU A 127 24.80 12.95 1.12
N HIS A 128 23.65 12.40 0.73
CA HIS A 128 22.38 12.55 1.43
C HIS A 128 22.09 11.43 2.44
N GLY A 129 23.08 10.58 2.73
CA GLY A 129 22.97 9.53 3.75
C GLY A 129 22.35 8.23 3.23
N GLY A 130 22.47 7.94 1.92
CA GLY A 130 22.01 6.70 1.32
C GLY A 130 22.73 5.47 1.90
N VAL A 131 21.96 4.42 2.20
CA VAL A 131 22.42 3.17 2.83
C VAL A 131 22.30 1.95 1.92
N ILE A 132 21.62 2.06 0.78
CA ILE A 132 21.52 0.99 -0.23
C ILE A 132 22.80 0.96 -1.08
N THR A 133 23.90 0.54 -0.44
CA THR A 133 25.23 0.61 -1.04
C THR A 133 25.38 -0.26 -2.26
N GLU A 134 24.72 -1.42 -2.32
CA GLU A 134 24.78 -2.34 -3.48
C GLU A 134 24.35 -1.66 -4.79
N GLU A 135 23.27 -0.89 -4.75
CA GLU A 135 22.76 -0.17 -5.91
C GLU A 135 23.61 1.07 -6.25
N LEU A 136 24.11 1.76 -5.24
CA LEU A 136 25.02 2.90 -5.43
C LEU A 136 26.36 2.46 -6.01
N ASP A 137 26.89 1.33 -5.58
CA ASP A 137 28.14 0.75 -6.10
C ASP A 137 27.97 0.22 -7.54
N ALA A 138 26.75 -0.18 -7.91
CA ALA A 138 26.39 -0.49 -9.29
C ALA A 138 26.20 0.77 -10.17
N GLY A 139 26.42 1.98 -9.63
CA GLY A 139 26.34 3.24 -10.36
C GLY A 139 24.94 3.80 -10.52
N LEU A 140 23.93 3.24 -9.83
CA LEU A 140 22.56 3.73 -9.89
C LEU A 140 22.43 5.06 -9.14
N GLN A 141 21.68 5.98 -9.73
CA GLN A 141 21.54 7.34 -9.22
C GLN A 141 20.47 7.47 -8.12
N GLU A 142 20.65 8.49 -7.29
CA GLU A 142 19.60 8.92 -6.34
C GLU A 142 18.27 9.15 -7.06
N ARG A 143 17.20 8.58 -6.54
CA ARG A 143 15.85 8.80 -7.06
C ARG A 143 14.75 8.51 -6.04
N ARG A 144 13.61 9.12 -6.26
CA ARG A 144 12.38 8.83 -5.52
C ARG A 144 11.73 7.54 -6.01
N LEU A 145 10.84 6.98 -5.19
CA LEU A 145 9.96 5.91 -5.64
C LEU A 145 9.16 6.34 -6.86
N THR A 146 8.99 5.43 -7.79
CA THR A 146 8.13 5.63 -8.97
C THR A 146 6.66 5.39 -8.62
N PRO A 147 5.70 5.86 -9.43
CA PRO A 147 4.30 5.47 -9.29
C PRO A 147 4.08 3.95 -9.33
N ARG A 148 4.86 3.21 -10.11
CA ARG A 148 4.80 1.74 -10.15
C ARG A 148 5.20 1.13 -8.81
N GLU A 149 6.33 1.54 -8.26
CA GLU A 149 6.80 1.09 -6.95
C GLU A 149 5.79 1.43 -5.85
N CYS A 150 5.25 2.64 -5.85
CA CYS A 150 4.18 3.04 -4.92
C CYS A 150 2.92 2.19 -5.07
N ALA A 151 2.52 1.85 -6.30
CA ALA A 151 1.36 1.03 -6.58
C ALA A 151 1.55 -0.41 -6.07
N LEU A 152 2.73 -0.99 -6.26
CA LEU A 152 3.07 -2.32 -5.75
C LEU A 152 3.07 -2.37 -4.22
N ILE A 153 3.64 -1.35 -3.55
CA ILE A 153 3.55 -1.21 -2.08
C ILE A 153 2.09 -1.16 -1.63
N GLN A 154 1.23 -0.49 -2.38
CA GLN A 154 -0.21 -0.42 -2.13
C GLN A 154 -0.97 -1.66 -2.62
N THR A 155 -0.26 -2.72 -3.02
CA THR A 155 -0.82 -4.00 -3.47
C THR A 155 -1.66 -3.95 -4.75
N PHE A 156 -1.45 -2.95 -5.61
CA PHE A 156 -2.03 -2.97 -6.96
C PHE A 156 -1.37 -4.05 -7.82
N PRO A 157 -2.10 -4.64 -8.78
CA PRO A 157 -1.52 -5.57 -9.73
C PRO A 157 -0.36 -4.94 -10.52
N PRO A 158 0.69 -5.71 -10.87
CA PRO A 158 1.87 -5.17 -11.54
C PRO A 158 1.61 -4.62 -12.94
N ASP A 159 0.54 -5.03 -13.57
CA ASP A 159 0.09 -4.57 -14.89
C ASP A 159 -0.89 -3.40 -14.85
N TYR A 160 -1.29 -2.93 -13.67
CA TYR A 160 -2.23 -1.81 -13.56
C TYR A 160 -1.55 -0.50 -13.95
N THR A 161 -2.04 0.13 -15.02
CA THR A 161 -1.47 1.36 -15.58
C THR A 161 -2.03 2.59 -14.87
N PHE A 162 -1.13 3.38 -14.25
CA PHE A 162 -1.48 4.68 -13.66
C PHE A 162 -1.08 5.84 -14.56
N VAL A 163 0.19 5.92 -14.94
CA VAL A 163 0.65 7.00 -15.82
C VAL A 163 0.27 6.68 -17.24
N SER A 164 -0.46 7.59 -17.87
CA SER A 164 -0.94 7.42 -19.25
C SER A 164 -0.89 8.72 -20.04
N HIS A 165 -0.78 8.60 -21.35
CA HIS A 165 -0.86 9.73 -22.27
C HIS A 165 -2.23 9.78 -22.94
N LYS A 166 -2.67 10.97 -23.30
CA LYS A 166 -3.84 11.16 -24.15
C LYS A 166 -3.60 10.53 -25.52
N LYS A 167 -4.63 9.94 -26.08
CA LYS A 167 -4.55 9.30 -27.41
C LYS A 167 -3.94 10.25 -28.45
N ASN A 168 -2.92 9.76 -29.13
CA ASN A 168 -2.17 10.51 -30.17
C ASN A 168 -1.57 11.85 -29.69
N SER A 169 -1.12 11.92 -28.43
CA SER A 169 -0.55 13.13 -27.85
C SER A 169 0.58 12.81 -26.89
N THR A 170 1.55 13.72 -26.78
CA THR A 170 2.59 13.67 -25.74
C THR A 170 2.11 14.20 -24.38
N ARG A 171 0.91 14.75 -24.31
CA ARG A 171 0.31 15.24 -23.07
C ARG A 171 -0.19 14.08 -22.24
N PHE A 172 0.07 14.13 -20.94
CA PHE A 172 -0.45 13.15 -20.02
C PHE A 172 -1.97 13.25 -19.89
N GLU A 173 -2.65 12.11 -19.86
CA GLU A 173 -3.99 11.97 -19.33
C GLU A 173 -3.91 11.90 -17.79
N LEU A 174 -3.02 11.05 -17.27
CA LEU A 174 -2.64 11.03 -15.87
C LEU A 174 -1.11 11.07 -15.76
N SER A 175 -0.58 12.14 -15.18
CA SER A 175 0.85 12.32 -14.95
C SER A 175 1.33 11.55 -13.71
N ALA A 176 2.64 11.40 -13.55
CA ALA A 176 3.23 10.80 -12.34
C ALA A 176 2.73 11.49 -11.05
N SER A 177 2.64 12.82 -11.02
CA SER A 177 2.11 13.56 -9.86
C SER A 177 0.64 13.21 -9.57
N GLY A 178 -0.18 13.09 -10.61
CA GLY A 178 -1.57 12.61 -10.47
C GLY A 178 -1.64 11.16 -10.00
N ALA A 179 -0.76 10.30 -10.51
CA ALA A 179 -0.69 8.89 -10.15
C ALA A 179 -0.38 8.70 -8.65
N TYR A 180 0.62 9.39 -8.09
CA TYR A 180 0.90 9.34 -6.64
C TYR A 180 -0.33 9.71 -5.81
N LYS A 181 -1.05 10.76 -6.24
CA LYS A 181 -2.25 11.22 -5.54
C LYS A 181 -3.36 10.17 -5.54
N VAL A 182 -3.60 9.54 -6.68
CA VAL A 182 -4.61 8.47 -6.81
C VAL A 182 -4.20 7.24 -6.00
N ILE A 183 -2.96 6.80 -6.12
CA ILE A 183 -2.42 5.63 -5.38
C ILE A 183 -2.49 5.88 -3.88
N GLY A 184 -2.04 7.04 -3.40
CA GLY A 184 -2.04 7.36 -1.97
C GLY A 184 -3.44 7.50 -1.36
N ASN A 185 -4.47 7.81 -2.15
CA ASN A 185 -5.87 7.86 -1.71
C ASN A 185 -6.60 6.51 -1.81
N ALA A 186 -6.02 5.54 -2.51
CA ALA A 186 -6.68 4.26 -2.74
C ALA A 186 -6.73 3.41 -1.47
N VAL A 187 -7.74 2.55 -1.41
CA VAL A 187 -7.75 1.39 -0.50
C VAL A 187 -6.88 0.31 -1.16
N PRO A 188 -5.89 -0.27 -0.44
CA PRO A 188 -5.08 -1.34 -0.99
C PRO A 188 -5.95 -2.50 -1.52
N PRO A 189 -5.80 -2.92 -2.79
CA PRO A 189 -6.66 -3.93 -3.39
C PRO A 189 -6.71 -5.26 -2.63
N VAL A 190 -5.58 -5.73 -2.11
CA VAL A 190 -5.55 -6.98 -1.32
C VAL A 190 -6.31 -6.83 -0.01
N LEU A 191 -6.24 -5.68 0.67
CA LEU A 191 -7.05 -5.42 1.86
C LEU A 191 -8.55 -5.43 1.52
N ALA A 192 -8.94 -4.74 0.44
CA ALA A 192 -10.33 -4.73 -0.03
C ALA A 192 -10.82 -6.15 -0.38
N TYR A 193 -9.98 -6.96 -1.02
CA TYR A 193 -10.26 -8.36 -1.32
C TYR A 193 -10.52 -9.18 -0.06
N HIS A 194 -9.67 -9.08 0.96
CA HIS A 194 -9.86 -9.83 2.21
C HIS A 194 -11.14 -9.44 2.94
N ILE A 195 -11.49 -8.15 2.96
CA ILE A 195 -12.75 -7.66 3.54
C ILE A 195 -13.94 -8.23 2.76
N ALA A 196 -13.93 -8.12 1.43
CA ALA A 196 -15.00 -8.62 0.58
C ALA A 196 -15.17 -10.13 0.70
N ASN A 197 -14.07 -10.87 0.67
CA ASN A 197 -14.05 -12.33 0.81
C ASN A 197 -14.61 -12.76 2.19
N ARG A 198 -14.26 -12.05 3.26
CA ARG A 198 -14.82 -12.31 4.58
C ARG A 198 -16.33 -12.12 4.61
N ILE A 199 -16.84 -11.02 4.06
CA ILE A 199 -18.27 -10.75 3.95
C ILE A 199 -18.96 -11.84 3.10
N GLN A 200 -18.36 -12.25 1.99
CA GLN A 200 -18.89 -13.31 1.14
C GLN A 200 -18.98 -14.64 1.88
N THR A 201 -17.97 -15.01 2.63
CA THR A 201 -17.96 -16.21 3.48
C THR A 201 -19.06 -16.18 4.52
N LEU A 202 -19.34 -15.01 5.11
CA LEU A 202 -20.37 -14.83 6.11
C LEU A 202 -21.79 -14.67 5.51
N TRP A 203 -21.89 -14.52 4.19
CA TRP A 203 -23.18 -14.28 3.52
C TRP A 203 -24.29 -15.26 3.90
N PRO A 204 -24.06 -16.60 3.91
CA PRO A 204 -25.06 -17.57 4.30
C PRO A 204 -25.50 -17.46 5.78
N LEU A 205 -24.60 -16.97 6.65
CA LEU A 205 -24.92 -16.77 8.07
C LEU A 205 -25.73 -15.48 8.28
N TYR A 206 -25.40 -14.45 7.54
CA TYR A 206 -25.96 -13.11 7.71
C TYR A 206 -27.33 -12.94 7.08
N PHE A 207 -27.47 -13.36 5.82
CA PHE A 207 -28.61 -12.96 5.01
C PHE A 207 -29.63 -14.09 4.81
N LYS A 208 -30.89 -13.70 4.75
CA LYS A 208 -32.00 -14.59 4.38
C LYS A 208 -31.80 -14.98 2.90
N LYS A 209 -32.13 -16.22 2.54
CA LYS A 209 -32.26 -16.58 1.13
C LYS A 209 -33.35 -15.69 0.52
N ARG A 210 -33.08 -15.11 -0.62
CA ARG A 210 -34.10 -14.46 -1.44
C ARG A 210 -35.03 -15.52 -2.02
#